data_02643ef0e69d51b4fd933ba50d69a7aa
#
_entry.id   02643ef0e69d51b4fd933ba50d69a7aa
#
_cell.length_a   1.000
_cell.length_b   1.000
_cell.length_c   1.000
_cell.angle_alpha   90.00
_cell.angle_beta   90.00
_cell.angle_gamma   90.00
#
_symmetry.space_group_name_H-M   'P 1'
#
loop_
_entity.id
_entity.type
_entity.pdbx_description
1 polymer ?
#
loop_
_entity_poly.entity_id
_entity_poly.type
_entity_poly.pdbx_seq_one_letter_code
_entity_poly.pdbx_strand_id
1 'polypeptide(L)'
;MNSESLRALFIRVQILLLYKKATIFRRRRRRTVILIIATISFLVVSGVIFGLVYGLKKPFPETNAEACGASHETYVINGTSILGKYSRAAVAVDNVECSKIGRQILEKNGTTMDAALAAAICNGVMSGHSMGIGGGCTILIYSKKRNKAYSLIGRERAPSAANATMFIGRENMSMTGGLAIAVPGELRTYKKAYDEFGGGVPWRDLFQPTIELCRHGFVVSPSQAAAIKQTRSDILNDPTLRELFVKNNKTNELYTAGDIMKRPKYAATLEIIAEQGVEAFYTGVLADKIVKEIQDHGGIITKQDLADYQVDFDEALRVNLNDSLTAFTTKAPSSGPILIFILNILRGYNILERDLKKTSTSALFYHRLIEAFKFAYAKRSELGDPSKINVTGLIHNLTSKDYADNIRARINDHKTFGFEYYGGTWLDKLKTGTAHLSVVGLDGDAVALTSTVNLYYGSKVLGPETGIIYNDEMDDFSTPNTINYFGVPASPANFIAPGKRPVSSMSPLILLENGNQRVQQVLGASGGTKITTSVAQVAMLNLWFNENIKEAIDAPRLHSQLLPQEVVAEHGFDYNILQQLKRRGHNITCSAYGGSVIQGIEWRDEVNQYWANCDIRKGGAPDGIS
;
A
#
# COMPACT_ATOMS: atom_id res chain seq x y z
N MET A 1 35.87 -18.45 9.36
CA MET A 1 36.56 -17.87 8.18
C MET A 1 35.72 -18.20 6.98
N ASN A 2 35.19 -17.18 6.27
CA ASN A 2 34.34 -17.43 5.12
C ASN A 2 35.18 -17.69 3.86
N SER A 3 34.55 -18.24 2.82
CA SER A 3 35.18 -18.78 1.60
C SER A 3 36.10 -17.78 0.86
N GLU A 4 35.90 -16.49 1.04
CA GLU A 4 36.73 -15.44 0.44
C GLU A 4 38.11 -15.30 1.08
N SER A 5 38.18 -15.46 2.42
CA SER A 5 39.45 -15.41 3.16
C SER A 5 40.35 -16.61 2.81
N LEU A 6 39.76 -17.78 2.54
CA LEU A 6 40.49 -18.97 2.12
C LEU A 6 41.02 -18.84 0.66
N ARG A 7 40.26 -18.22 -0.23
CA ARG A 7 40.71 -17.94 -1.60
C ARG A 7 41.85 -16.93 -1.65
N ALA A 8 41.77 -15.87 -0.84
CA ALA A 8 42.85 -14.89 -0.76
C ALA A 8 44.13 -15.46 -0.15
N LEU A 9 44.02 -16.36 0.83
CA LEU A 9 45.15 -17.07 1.42
C LEU A 9 45.82 -18.05 0.40
N PHE A 10 44.99 -18.78 -0.37
CA PHE A 10 45.48 -19.71 -1.39
C PHE A 10 46.24 -19.01 -2.49
N ILE A 11 45.77 -17.86 -2.96
CA ILE A 11 46.45 -17.03 -3.96
C ILE A 11 47.79 -16.48 -3.41
N ARG A 12 47.85 -16.02 -2.15
CA ARG A 12 49.08 -15.56 -1.53
C ARG A 12 50.13 -16.67 -1.39
N VAL A 13 49.72 -17.87 -1.04
CA VAL A 13 50.62 -19.02 -0.90
C VAL A 13 51.16 -19.45 -2.27
N GLN A 14 50.36 -19.46 -3.31
CA GLN A 14 50.80 -19.75 -4.68
C GLN A 14 51.83 -18.71 -5.23
N ILE A 15 51.57 -17.44 -4.95
CA ILE A 15 52.51 -16.36 -5.36
C ILE A 15 53.85 -16.48 -4.58
N LEU A 16 53.84 -16.83 -3.29
CA LEU A 16 55.07 -17.04 -2.50
C LEU A 16 55.87 -18.28 -2.98
N LEU A 17 55.18 -19.35 -3.37
CA LEU A 17 55.83 -20.55 -3.93
C LEU A 17 56.49 -20.29 -5.30
N LEU A 18 55.83 -19.48 -6.15
CA LEU A 18 56.41 -19.04 -7.42
C LEU A 18 57.63 -18.12 -7.21
N TYR A 19 57.61 -17.28 -6.21
CA TYR A 19 58.74 -16.38 -5.86
C TYR A 19 59.94 -17.16 -5.32
N LYS A 20 59.75 -18.22 -4.52
CA LYS A 20 60.84 -19.11 -4.02
C LYS A 20 61.50 -19.94 -5.12
N LYS A 21 60.76 -20.34 -6.16
CA LYS A 21 61.31 -21.05 -7.33
C LYS A 21 62.06 -20.12 -8.27
N ALA A 22 61.74 -18.84 -8.33
CA ALA A 22 62.40 -17.85 -9.21
C ALA A 22 63.78 -17.42 -8.71
N THR A 23 64.11 -17.60 -7.42
CA THR A 23 65.40 -17.21 -6.82
C THR A 23 66.55 -18.20 -7.14
N ILE A 24 66.26 -19.38 -7.71
CA ILE A 24 67.25 -20.45 -7.98
C ILE A 24 67.83 -20.40 -9.40
N PHE A 25 67.34 -19.58 -10.32
CA PHE A 25 67.84 -19.53 -11.69
C PHE A 25 68.63 -18.26 -12.03
N ARG A 26 69.92 -18.45 -12.40
CA ARG A 26 70.98 -17.43 -12.65
C ARG A 26 70.67 -16.41 -13.75
N ARG A 27 71.11 -15.24 -13.53
CA ARG A 27 71.20 -13.89 -14.16
C ARG A 27 70.92 -13.67 -15.69
N ARG A 28 70.90 -14.63 -16.56
CA ARG A 28 70.61 -14.41 -18.02
C ARG A 28 69.14 -14.67 -18.42
N ARG A 29 68.38 -15.34 -17.61
CA ARG A 29 66.94 -15.57 -17.86
C ARG A 29 66.00 -14.61 -17.10
N ARG A 30 66.52 -13.71 -16.29
CA ARG A 30 65.73 -12.85 -15.44
C ARG A 30 64.74 -11.92 -16.17
N ARG A 31 65.13 -11.36 -17.36
CA ARG A 31 64.25 -10.45 -18.11
C ARG A 31 63.05 -11.17 -18.74
N THR A 32 63.27 -12.35 -19.31
CA THR A 32 62.19 -13.13 -19.93
C THR A 32 61.23 -13.71 -18.90
N VAL A 33 61.73 -14.19 -17.76
CA VAL A 33 60.89 -14.72 -16.70
C VAL A 33 60.07 -13.61 -16.01
N ILE A 34 60.66 -12.42 -15.84
CA ILE A 34 59.91 -11.26 -15.27
C ILE A 34 58.81 -10.81 -16.26
N LEU A 35 59.09 -10.81 -17.58
CA LEU A 35 58.08 -10.48 -18.58
C LEU A 35 56.92 -11.51 -18.58
N ILE A 36 57.24 -12.79 -18.53
CA ILE A 36 56.26 -13.88 -18.51
C ILE A 36 55.42 -13.80 -17.22
N ILE A 37 56.04 -13.57 -16.08
CA ILE A 37 55.30 -13.40 -14.79
C ILE A 37 54.44 -12.16 -14.83
N ALA A 38 54.92 -11.04 -15.36
CA ALA A 38 54.12 -9.81 -15.51
C ALA A 38 52.94 -10.01 -16.48
N THR A 39 53.13 -10.74 -17.56
CA THR A 39 52.05 -11.04 -18.52
C THR A 39 51.02 -12.01 -17.94
N ILE A 40 51.46 -13.04 -17.20
CA ILE A 40 50.55 -13.98 -16.52
C ILE A 40 49.81 -13.28 -15.38
N SER A 41 50.48 -12.42 -14.61
CA SER A 41 49.84 -11.62 -13.57
C SER A 41 48.82 -10.66 -14.15
N PHE A 42 49.11 -10.02 -15.27
CA PHE A 42 48.21 -9.15 -16.00
C PHE A 42 47.00 -9.91 -16.54
N LEU A 43 47.17 -11.11 -17.09
CA LEU A 43 46.10 -11.97 -17.59
C LEU A 43 45.22 -12.52 -16.43
N VAL A 44 45.83 -12.87 -15.30
CA VAL A 44 45.09 -13.34 -14.11
C VAL A 44 44.31 -12.18 -13.48
N VAL A 45 44.90 -11.00 -13.35
CA VAL A 45 44.21 -9.80 -12.83
C VAL A 45 43.13 -9.37 -13.80
N SER A 46 43.37 -9.37 -15.10
CA SER A 46 42.34 -9.07 -16.11
C SER A 46 41.24 -10.13 -16.14
N GLY A 47 41.57 -11.41 -15.99
CA GLY A 47 40.58 -12.51 -15.87
C GLY A 47 39.74 -12.42 -14.58
N VAL A 48 40.36 -12.02 -13.45
CA VAL A 48 39.65 -11.81 -12.19
C VAL A 48 38.77 -10.56 -12.24
N ILE A 49 39.26 -9.47 -12.86
CA ILE A 49 38.45 -8.25 -13.06
C ILE A 49 37.31 -8.55 -14.05
N PHE A 50 37.57 -9.29 -15.14
CA PHE A 50 36.53 -9.70 -16.09
C PHE A 50 35.51 -10.67 -15.42
N GLY A 51 35.97 -11.60 -14.61
CA GLY A 51 35.13 -12.50 -13.82
C GLY A 51 34.33 -11.78 -12.74
N LEU A 52 34.91 -10.76 -12.08
CA LEU A 52 34.20 -9.90 -11.13
C LEU A 52 33.20 -8.95 -11.80
N VAL A 53 33.55 -8.37 -12.94
CA VAL A 53 32.67 -7.45 -13.69
C VAL A 53 31.58 -8.19 -14.44
N TYR A 54 31.85 -9.39 -14.99
CA TYR A 54 30.83 -10.20 -15.67
C TYR A 54 30.17 -11.25 -14.78
N GLY A 55 30.81 -11.71 -13.71
CA GLY A 55 30.23 -12.63 -12.73
C GLY A 55 29.28 -11.97 -11.75
N LEU A 56 29.34 -10.64 -11.60
CA LEU A 56 28.35 -9.84 -10.83
C LEU A 56 27.11 -9.46 -11.63
N LYS A 57 27.14 -9.64 -12.97
CA LYS A 57 25.93 -9.69 -13.76
C LYS A 57 25.42 -11.14 -13.73
N LYS A 58 24.77 -11.56 -12.62
CA LYS A 58 23.69 -12.54 -12.79
C LYS A 58 22.71 -11.83 -13.73
N PRO A 59 22.42 -12.38 -14.91
CA PRO A 59 21.28 -11.89 -15.66
C PRO A 59 20.12 -11.98 -14.67
N PHE A 60 19.39 -10.87 -14.47
CA PHE A 60 18.06 -10.99 -13.91
C PHE A 60 17.42 -12.16 -14.65
N PRO A 61 16.73 -13.09 -13.96
CA PRO A 61 15.97 -14.07 -14.68
C PRO A 61 15.17 -13.28 -15.70
N GLU A 62 15.35 -13.60 -16.99
CA GLU A 62 14.49 -13.08 -18.05
C GLU A 62 13.08 -13.50 -17.66
N THR A 63 12.38 -12.64 -16.95
CA THR A 63 10.96 -12.78 -16.69
C THR A 63 10.32 -12.48 -18.04
N ASN A 64 10.13 -13.53 -18.82
CA ASN A 64 9.55 -13.45 -20.12
C ASN A 64 8.17 -12.81 -19.98
N ALA A 65 7.90 -11.72 -20.72
CA ALA A 65 6.53 -11.22 -20.88
C ALA A 65 5.62 -12.28 -21.54
N GLU A 66 6.18 -13.31 -22.13
CA GLU A 66 5.50 -14.55 -22.49
C GLU A 66 4.83 -15.20 -21.29
N ALA A 67 5.42 -15.13 -20.09
CA ALA A 67 4.80 -15.64 -18.88
C ALA A 67 3.55 -14.86 -18.43
N CYS A 68 3.37 -13.59 -18.81
CA CYS A 68 2.15 -12.82 -18.48
C CYS A 68 0.94 -13.24 -19.31
N GLY A 69 1.16 -13.76 -20.55
CA GLY A 69 0.06 -14.04 -21.48
C GLY A 69 0.04 -15.45 -22.07
N ALA A 70 1.06 -16.27 -21.86
CA ALA A 70 1.25 -17.51 -22.63
C ALA A 70 1.01 -18.82 -21.86
N SER A 71 0.61 -18.81 -20.60
CA SER A 71 0.18 -20.05 -19.97
C SER A 71 -1.31 -20.24 -20.18
N HIS A 72 -1.68 -21.23 -20.99
CA HIS A 72 -3.00 -21.84 -21.03
C HIS A 72 -3.40 -22.50 -19.68
N GLU A 73 -2.53 -22.52 -18.72
CA GLU A 73 -2.85 -22.73 -17.33
C GLU A 73 -3.13 -21.34 -16.73
N THR A 74 -4.37 -20.93 -16.95
CA THR A 74 -5.01 -19.86 -16.21
C THR A 74 -4.72 -20.04 -14.73
N TYR A 75 -3.79 -19.27 -14.16
CA TYR A 75 -3.93 -18.84 -12.80
C TYR A 75 -5.10 -17.84 -12.77
N VAL A 76 -6.26 -18.37 -13.10
CA VAL A 76 -7.53 -17.73 -12.81
C VAL A 76 -7.51 -17.63 -11.30
N ILE A 77 -7.61 -16.42 -10.79
CA ILE A 77 -8.14 -16.21 -9.45
C ILE A 77 -9.42 -17.04 -9.47
N ASN A 78 -9.41 -18.20 -8.78
CA ASN A 78 -10.49 -19.18 -8.86
C ASN A 78 -11.75 -18.54 -8.28
N GLY A 79 -12.61 -18.04 -9.12
CA GLY A 79 -13.84 -17.36 -8.77
C GLY A 79 -14.05 -16.09 -9.60
N THR A 80 -15.26 -15.59 -9.54
CA THR A 80 -15.65 -14.29 -10.08
C THR A 80 -16.07 -13.40 -8.92
N SER A 81 -15.73 -12.11 -8.94
CA SER A 81 -16.28 -11.15 -8.00
C SER A 81 -17.80 -11.05 -8.17
N ILE A 82 -18.48 -10.58 -7.14
CA ILE A 82 -19.93 -10.42 -7.13
C ILE A 82 -20.27 -8.96 -7.38
N LEU A 83 -21.00 -8.67 -8.47
CA LEU A 83 -21.58 -7.36 -8.69
C LEU A 83 -22.87 -7.23 -7.87
N GLY A 84 -22.84 -6.42 -6.82
CA GLY A 84 -24.02 -6.02 -6.06
C GLY A 84 -24.75 -4.88 -6.76
N LYS A 85 -26.09 -4.89 -6.73
CA LYS A 85 -26.96 -3.86 -7.34
C LYS A 85 -27.99 -3.43 -6.31
N TYR A 86 -27.97 -2.15 -5.94
CA TYR A 86 -28.78 -1.64 -4.84
C TYR A 86 -29.39 -0.29 -5.23
N SER A 87 -30.66 -0.07 -4.86
CA SER A 87 -31.36 1.17 -5.26
C SER A 87 -31.14 2.32 -4.25
N ARG A 88 -30.73 2.03 -3.01
CA ARG A 88 -30.73 3.05 -1.92
C ARG A 88 -29.39 3.24 -1.23
N ALA A 89 -28.66 2.16 -0.95
CA ALA A 89 -27.39 2.23 -0.24
C ALA A 89 -26.52 1.03 -0.58
N ALA A 90 -25.18 1.21 -0.57
CA ALA A 90 -24.22 0.15 -0.87
C ALA A 90 -23.01 0.22 0.08
N VAL A 91 -22.49 -0.96 0.44
CA VAL A 91 -21.32 -1.15 1.29
C VAL A 91 -20.38 -2.16 0.62
N ALA A 92 -19.15 -1.80 0.34
CA ALA A 92 -18.13 -2.65 -0.26
C ALA A 92 -16.90 -2.70 0.64
N VAL A 93 -16.56 -3.89 1.17
CA VAL A 93 -15.47 -4.10 2.14
C VAL A 93 -14.65 -5.34 1.74
N ASP A 94 -13.40 -5.41 2.18
CA ASP A 94 -12.49 -6.56 1.95
C ASP A 94 -13.06 -7.92 2.42
N ASN A 95 -14.08 -7.92 3.28
CA ASN A 95 -14.72 -9.12 3.78
C ASN A 95 -16.26 -8.97 3.78
N VAL A 96 -16.96 -9.99 3.28
CA VAL A 96 -18.42 -9.99 3.13
C VAL A 96 -19.15 -9.77 4.46
N GLU A 97 -18.65 -10.34 5.56
CA GLU A 97 -19.31 -10.18 6.88
C GLU A 97 -19.30 -8.72 7.32
N CYS A 98 -18.22 -7.98 7.00
CA CYS A 98 -18.12 -6.56 7.32
C CYS A 98 -19.01 -5.68 6.42
N SER A 99 -19.22 -6.07 5.16
CA SER A 99 -20.24 -5.43 4.31
C SER A 99 -21.65 -5.61 4.87
N LYS A 100 -21.99 -6.82 5.35
CA LYS A 100 -23.27 -7.10 6.02
C LYS A 100 -23.47 -6.27 7.29
N ILE A 101 -22.42 -6.15 8.13
CA ILE A 101 -22.47 -5.34 9.35
C ILE A 101 -22.74 -3.87 8.99
N GLY A 102 -22.06 -3.31 7.99
CA GLY A 102 -22.31 -1.96 7.50
C GLY A 102 -23.75 -1.76 7.05
N ARG A 103 -24.31 -2.69 6.25
CA ARG A 103 -25.73 -2.68 5.85
C ARG A 103 -26.69 -2.73 7.06
N GLN A 104 -26.42 -3.61 8.03
CA GLN A 104 -27.25 -3.74 9.23
C GLN A 104 -27.29 -2.45 10.06
N ILE A 105 -26.21 -1.68 10.11
CA ILE A 105 -26.17 -0.37 10.76
C ILE A 105 -27.07 0.61 10.00
N LEU A 106 -27.03 0.64 8.66
CA LEU A 106 -27.93 1.48 7.86
C LEU A 106 -29.40 1.11 8.08
N GLU A 107 -29.73 -0.17 8.20
CA GLU A 107 -31.09 -0.65 8.49
C GLU A 107 -31.59 -0.23 9.88
N LYS A 108 -30.68 0.00 10.82
CA LYS A 108 -30.97 0.56 12.16
C LYS A 108 -31.06 2.10 12.17
N ASN A 109 -31.15 2.74 11.01
CA ASN A 109 -31.10 4.19 10.82
C ASN A 109 -29.76 4.84 11.23
N GLY A 110 -28.67 4.08 11.22
CA GLY A 110 -27.31 4.63 11.29
C GLY A 110 -26.99 5.50 10.08
N THR A 111 -26.12 6.49 10.27
CA THR A 111 -25.61 7.33 9.19
C THR A 111 -24.66 6.52 8.28
N THR A 112 -24.31 7.08 7.12
CA THR A 112 -23.26 6.51 6.25
C THR A 112 -21.94 6.34 7.02
N MET A 113 -21.58 7.28 7.88
CA MET A 113 -20.38 7.20 8.70
C MET A 113 -20.48 6.08 9.75
N ASP A 114 -21.62 5.93 10.44
CA ASP A 114 -21.80 4.83 11.41
C ASP A 114 -21.61 3.47 10.75
N ALA A 115 -22.17 3.27 9.55
CA ALA A 115 -22.01 2.05 8.76
C ALA A 115 -20.55 1.81 8.36
N ALA A 116 -19.85 2.86 7.92
CA ALA A 116 -18.43 2.78 7.54
C ALA A 116 -17.55 2.42 8.73
N LEU A 117 -17.79 3.03 9.91
CA LEU A 117 -17.02 2.75 11.12
C LEU A 117 -17.27 1.33 11.65
N ALA A 118 -18.52 0.87 11.71
CA ALA A 118 -18.82 -0.50 12.12
C ALA A 118 -18.20 -1.54 11.18
N ALA A 119 -18.26 -1.29 9.88
CA ALA A 119 -17.61 -2.12 8.87
C ALA A 119 -16.07 -2.10 9.00
N ALA A 120 -15.46 -0.95 9.33
CA ALA A 120 -14.03 -0.82 9.56
C ALA A 120 -13.58 -1.57 10.82
N ILE A 121 -14.31 -1.45 11.93
CA ILE A 121 -14.06 -2.19 13.17
C ILE A 121 -14.11 -3.71 12.91
N CYS A 122 -15.10 -4.18 12.14
CA CYS A 122 -15.18 -5.57 11.72
C CYS A 122 -13.96 -5.97 10.85
N ASN A 123 -13.61 -5.14 9.88
CA ASN A 123 -12.51 -5.45 8.95
C ASN A 123 -11.15 -5.48 9.67
N GLY A 124 -10.96 -4.76 10.77
CA GLY A 124 -9.80 -4.86 11.66
C GLY A 124 -9.66 -6.23 12.35
N VAL A 125 -10.71 -7.06 12.34
CA VAL A 125 -10.68 -8.46 12.78
C VAL A 125 -10.52 -9.40 11.59
N MET A 126 -11.41 -9.26 10.61
CA MET A 126 -11.47 -10.16 9.44
C MET A 126 -10.27 -10.00 8.50
N SER A 127 -9.69 -8.80 8.45
CA SER A 127 -8.47 -8.46 7.73
C SER A 127 -7.37 -7.97 8.68
N GLY A 128 -7.30 -8.49 9.89
CA GLY A 128 -6.36 -8.08 10.95
C GLY A 128 -4.87 -8.20 10.61
N HIS A 129 -4.55 -8.88 9.50
CA HIS A 129 -3.21 -8.88 8.91
C HIS A 129 -2.86 -7.55 8.22
N SER A 130 -3.85 -6.71 7.93
CA SER A 130 -3.69 -5.50 7.11
C SER A 130 -4.08 -4.20 7.80
N MET A 131 -4.98 -4.24 8.79
CA MET A 131 -5.50 -3.06 9.46
C MET A 131 -5.98 -3.37 10.88
N GLY A 132 -6.29 -2.34 11.66
CA GLY A 132 -6.90 -2.43 12.99
C GLY A 132 -6.49 -1.29 13.92
N ILE A 133 -7.06 -1.28 15.11
CA ILE A 133 -6.91 -0.16 16.08
C ILE A 133 -5.49 0.10 16.56
N GLY A 134 -4.54 -0.81 16.29
CA GLY A 134 -3.11 -0.59 16.53
C GLY A 134 -2.40 0.13 15.37
N GLY A 135 -3.12 0.55 14.35
CA GLY A 135 -2.65 1.25 13.16
C GLY A 135 -3.23 2.65 13.01
N GLY A 136 -3.42 3.04 11.74
CA GLY A 136 -4.02 4.32 11.39
C GLY A 136 -4.76 4.29 10.07
N CYS A 137 -5.49 5.36 9.78
CA CYS A 137 -6.35 5.43 8.61
C CYS A 137 -6.41 6.82 7.99
N THR A 138 -6.94 6.86 6.77
CA THR A 138 -7.45 8.08 6.15
C THR A 138 -8.91 7.90 5.78
N ILE A 139 -9.74 8.90 6.08
CA ILE A 139 -11.16 8.91 5.73
C ILE A 139 -11.42 10.09 4.81
N LEU A 140 -12.04 9.79 3.68
CA LEU A 140 -12.65 10.77 2.80
C LEU A 140 -14.16 10.62 2.92
N ILE A 141 -14.85 11.70 3.27
CA ILE A 141 -16.31 11.75 3.33
C ILE A 141 -16.84 12.90 2.48
N TYR A 142 -17.85 12.64 1.67
CA TYR A 142 -18.75 13.64 1.12
C TYR A 142 -20.02 13.68 1.95
N SER A 143 -20.34 14.86 2.49
CA SER A 143 -21.61 15.08 3.18
C SER A 143 -22.57 15.86 2.29
N LYS A 144 -23.63 15.24 1.86
CA LYS A 144 -24.67 15.85 1.04
C LYS A 144 -25.36 17.00 1.76
N LYS A 145 -25.63 16.82 3.06
CA LYS A 145 -26.23 17.86 3.91
C LYS A 145 -25.39 19.13 3.97
N ARG A 146 -24.05 18.99 4.07
CA ARG A 146 -23.12 20.13 4.11
C ARG A 146 -22.68 20.58 2.70
N ASN A 147 -22.97 19.78 1.68
CA ASN A 147 -22.49 19.92 0.30
C ASN A 147 -20.98 20.13 0.22
N LYS A 148 -20.24 19.38 1.00
CA LYS A 148 -18.78 19.45 1.12
C LYS A 148 -18.20 18.07 1.33
N ALA A 149 -16.95 17.90 0.86
CA ALA A 149 -16.16 16.74 1.22
C ALA A 149 -15.07 17.11 2.24
N TYR A 150 -14.78 16.17 3.14
CA TYR A 150 -13.80 16.33 4.22
C TYR A 150 -12.78 15.21 4.19
N SER A 151 -11.56 15.56 4.60
CA SER A 151 -10.41 14.65 4.74
C SER A 151 -10.04 14.56 6.21
N LEU A 152 -10.06 13.34 6.76
CA LEU A 152 -9.54 13.03 8.08
C LEU A 152 -8.27 12.21 7.90
N ILE A 153 -7.14 12.71 8.45
CA ILE A 153 -5.86 12.04 8.41
C ILE A 153 -5.53 11.54 9.80
N GLY A 154 -5.79 10.26 9.99
CA GLY A 154 -5.45 9.51 11.21
C GLY A 154 -4.22 8.63 11.01
N ARG A 155 -3.29 9.07 10.15
CA ARG A 155 -2.01 8.42 9.95
C ARG A 155 -1.20 8.42 11.24
N GLU A 156 -0.48 7.37 11.51
CA GLU A 156 0.37 7.22 12.69
C GLU A 156 1.41 8.33 12.77
N ARG A 157 1.86 8.64 13.98
CA ARG A 157 2.91 9.65 14.22
C ARG A 157 4.15 9.01 14.82
N ALA A 158 5.32 9.47 14.38
CA ALA A 158 6.57 9.12 15.04
C ALA A 158 6.53 9.55 16.53
N PRO A 159 6.94 8.70 17.47
CA PRO A 159 7.01 9.04 18.90
C PRO A 159 7.89 10.27 19.15
N SER A 160 7.68 10.95 20.28
CA SER A 160 8.44 12.15 20.67
C SER A 160 9.95 11.89 20.81
N ALA A 161 10.35 10.67 21.17
CA ALA A 161 11.74 10.24 21.28
C ALA A 161 12.38 9.81 19.96
N ALA A 162 11.62 9.77 18.84
CA ALA A 162 12.14 9.35 17.54
C ALA A 162 13.05 10.42 16.91
N ASN A 163 14.02 9.98 16.11
CA ASN A 163 14.91 10.87 15.37
C ASN A 163 15.29 10.28 14.00
N ALA A 164 15.80 11.14 13.10
CA ALA A 164 16.07 10.79 11.71
C ALA A 164 17.09 9.64 11.53
N THR A 165 18.00 9.45 12.46
CA THR A 165 19.12 8.50 12.35
C THR A 165 18.89 7.20 13.10
N MET A 166 17.73 7.04 13.77
CA MET A 166 17.48 5.93 14.69
C MET A 166 17.53 4.53 14.06
N PHE A 167 17.40 4.43 12.75
CA PHE A 167 17.46 3.15 12.04
C PHE A 167 18.74 2.96 11.19
N ILE A 168 19.70 3.91 11.22
CA ILE A 168 20.96 3.75 10.48
C ILE A 168 21.73 2.55 11.02
N GLY A 169 22.07 1.59 10.14
CA GLY A 169 22.77 0.35 10.48
C GLY A 169 21.92 -0.70 11.21
N ARG A 170 20.61 -0.47 11.34
CA ARG A 170 19.63 -1.38 11.92
C ARG A 170 18.25 -1.28 11.25
N GLU A 171 18.25 -1.22 9.92
CA GLU A 171 17.09 -0.96 9.08
C GLU A 171 15.95 -1.96 9.33
N ASN A 172 16.26 -3.22 9.64
CA ASN A 172 15.25 -4.24 9.95
C ASN A 172 14.40 -3.91 11.19
N MET A 173 14.92 -3.09 12.11
CA MET A 173 14.18 -2.68 13.31
C MET A 173 13.08 -1.65 13.01
N SER A 174 12.99 -1.14 11.78
CA SER A 174 11.84 -0.34 11.34
C SER A 174 10.63 -1.19 10.96
N MET A 175 10.83 -2.50 10.70
CA MET A 175 9.79 -3.43 10.24
C MET A 175 9.28 -4.38 11.34
N THR A 176 10.09 -4.63 12.39
CA THR A 176 9.74 -5.60 13.43
C THR A 176 10.14 -5.12 14.81
N GLY A 177 9.36 -5.52 15.83
CA GLY A 177 9.57 -5.15 17.21
C GLY A 177 9.03 -3.76 17.58
N GLY A 178 9.19 -3.38 18.84
CA GLY A 178 8.57 -2.19 19.41
C GLY A 178 9.05 -0.87 18.79
N LEU A 179 10.31 -0.79 18.29
CA LEU A 179 10.82 0.42 17.61
C LEU A 179 10.15 0.70 16.28
N ALA A 180 9.59 -0.32 15.64
CA ALA A 180 8.85 -0.18 14.39
C ALA A 180 7.49 0.52 14.57
N ILE A 181 6.97 0.59 15.81
CA ILE A 181 5.63 1.05 16.12
C ILE A 181 5.60 2.58 16.17
N ALA A 182 4.78 3.18 15.34
CA ALA A 182 4.38 4.57 15.43
C ALA A 182 3.10 4.71 16.26
N VAL A 183 2.83 5.90 16.78
CA VAL A 183 1.68 6.18 17.67
C VAL A 183 0.37 5.93 16.89
N PRO A 184 -0.47 4.98 17.31
CA PRO A 184 -1.70 4.62 16.61
C PRO A 184 -2.72 5.76 16.53
N GLY A 185 -3.32 5.93 15.36
CA GLY A 185 -4.26 7.02 15.09
C GLY A 185 -5.69 6.60 14.78
N GLU A 186 -5.94 5.32 14.55
CA GLU A 186 -7.19 4.83 13.99
C GLU A 186 -8.40 5.16 14.85
N LEU A 187 -8.38 4.85 16.15
CA LEU A 187 -9.51 5.09 17.04
C LEU A 187 -9.86 6.58 17.26
N ARG A 188 -8.85 7.45 17.38
CA ARG A 188 -9.09 8.91 17.43
C ARG A 188 -9.79 9.40 16.17
N THR A 189 -9.40 8.82 15.02
CA THR A 189 -10.00 9.17 13.74
C THR A 189 -11.45 8.68 13.65
N TYR A 190 -11.72 7.47 14.11
CA TYR A 190 -13.09 6.95 14.18
C TYR A 190 -13.98 7.82 15.10
N LYS A 191 -13.48 8.20 16.26
CA LYS A 191 -14.23 9.06 17.17
C LYS A 191 -14.48 10.44 16.56
N LYS A 192 -13.47 11.07 15.96
CA LYS A 192 -13.63 12.36 15.27
C LYS A 192 -14.65 12.26 14.13
N ALA A 193 -14.60 11.20 13.34
CA ALA A 193 -15.56 10.96 12.27
C ALA A 193 -16.98 10.71 12.79
N TYR A 194 -17.12 9.95 13.86
CA TYR A 194 -18.40 9.72 14.53
C TYR A 194 -19.01 11.01 15.07
N ASP A 195 -18.22 11.86 15.76
CA ASP A 195 -18.70 13.12 16.33
C ASP A 195 -19.13 14.13 15.25
N GLU A 196 -18.51 14.10 14.09
CA GLU A 196 -18.80 15.05 13.01
C GLU A 196 -19.92 14.58 12.07
N PHE A 197 -20.03 13.28 11.82
CA PHE A 197 -20.88 12.72 10.76
C PHE A 197 -21.67 11.47 11.16
N GLY A 198 -21.42 10.92 12.34
CA GLY A 198 -22.10 9.75 12.90
C GLY A 198 -23.27 10.14 13.81
N GLY A 199 -23.62 9.21 14.70
CA GLY A 199 -24.60 9.42 15.76
C GLY A 199 -26.04 9.01 15.42
N GLY A 200 -26.25 8.35 14.29
CA GLY A 200 -27.53 7.70 13.97
C GLY A 200 -27.79 6.48 14.85
N VAL A 201 -26.71 5.81 15.28
CA VAL A 201 -26.74 4.76 16.31
C VAL A 201 -25.73 5.08 17.42
N PRO A 202 -25.92 4.57 18.66
CA PRO A 202 -24.96 4.76 19.75
C PRO A 202 -23.56 4.24 19.39
N TRP A 203 -22.50 4.92 19.86
CA TRP A 203 -21.10 4.52 19.67
C TRP A 203 -20.85 3.04 20.00
N ARG A 204 -21.39 2.56 21.10
CA ARG A 204 -21.30 1.16 21.55
C ARG A 204 -21.77 0.17 20.50
N ASP A 205 -22.86 0.49 19.81
CA ASP A 205 -23.50 -0.42 18.85
C ASP A 205 -22.65 -0.65 17.60
N LEU A 206 -21.70 0.23 17.31
CA LEU A 206 -20.72 0.06 16.21
C LEU A 206 -19.76 -1.11 16.46
N PHE A 207 -19.47 -1.39 17.73
CA PHE A 207 -18.51 -2.42 18.15
C PHE A 207 -19.16 -3.78 18.41
N GLN A 208 -20.43 -3.78 18.84
CA GLN A 208 -21.09 -4.99 19.33
C GLN A 208 -21.03 -6.17 18.34
N PRO A 209 -21.32 -6.02 17.02
CA PRO A 209 -21.25 -7.15 16.10
C PRO A 209 -19.84 -7.76 16.03
N THR A 210 -18.81 -6.95 16.09
CA THR A 210 -17.41 -7.40 16.02
C THR A 210 -16.95 -8.05 17.32
N ILE A 211 -17.42 -7.57 18.47
CA ILE A 211 -17.17 -8.20 19.78
C ILE A 211 -17.72 -9.63 19.77
N GLU A 212 -18.94 -9.83 19.24
CA GLU A 212 -19.54 -11.17 19.11
C GLU A 212 -18.73 -12.09 18.19
N LEU A 213 -18.27 -11.59 17.03
CA LEU A 213 -17.39 -12.35 16.13
C LEU A 213 -16.10 -12.78 16.85
N CYS A 214 -15.47 -11.90 17.60
CA CYS A 214 -14.25 -12.22 18.35
C CYS A 214 -14.47 -13.25 19.44
N ARG A 215 -15.62 -13.24 20.11
CA ARG A 215 -15.98 -14.16 21.20
C ARG A 215 -16.42 -15.54 20.72
N HIS A 216 -17.33 -15.56 19.75
CA HIS A 216 -17.93 -16.79 19.27
C HIS A 216 -17.14 -17.46 18.15
N GLY A 217 -16.35 -16.70 17.42
CA GLY A 217 -15.48 -17.13 16.35
C GLY A 217 -15.92 -16.62 14.97
N PHE A 218 -14.98 -16.48 14.11
CA PHE A 218 -15.15 -16.06 12.71
C PHE A 218 -14.35 -16.95 11.77
N VAL A 219 -14.79 -17.04 10.52
CA VAL A 219 -14.12 -17.85 9.51
C VAL A 219 -12.87 -17.15 9.02
N VAL A 220 -11.73 -17.84 9.06
CA VAL A 220 -10.46 -17.36 8.47
C VAL A 220 -10.60 -17.27 6.97
N SER A 221 -10.45 -16.07 6.41
CA SER A 221 -10.51 -15.84 4.98
C SER A 221 -9.28 -16.38 4.24
N PRO A 222 -9.37 -16.66 2.93
CA PRO A 222 -8.21 -17.05 2.13
C PRO A 222 -7.06 -16.05 2.20
N SER A 223 -7.35 -14.73 2.21
CA SER A 223 -6.33 -13.67 2.31
C SER A 223 -5.65 -13.68 3.68
N GLN A 224 -6.40 -13.86 4.77
CA GLN A 224 -5.84 -13.98 6.11
C GLN A 224 -4.99 -15.26 6.26
N ALA A 225 -5.45 -16.40 5.73
CA ALA A 225 -4.69 -17.64 5.73
C ALA A 225 -3.37 -17.52 4.93
N ALA A 226 -3.39 -16.81 3.81
CA ALA A 226 -2.18 -16.52 3.03
C ALA A 226 -1.19 -15.67 3.83
N ALA A 227 -1.67 -14.65 4.54
CA ALA A 227 -0.84 -13.81 5.42
C ALA A 227 -0.25 -14.63 6.59
N ILE A 228 -1.05 -15.48 7.24
CA ILE A 228 -0.58 -16.41 8.29
C ILE A 228 0.52 -17.33 7.75
N LYS A 229 0.33 -17.88 6.55
CA LYS A 229 1.34 -18.73 5.90
C LYS A 229 2.62 -17.97 5.58
N GLN A 230 2.51 -16.74 5.07
CA GLN A 230 3.66 -15.90 4.71
C GLN A 230 4.47 -15.50 5.94
N THR A 231 3.83 -15.24 7.07
CA THR A 231 4.47 -14.84 8.33
C THR A 231 4.71 -16.01 9.28
N ARG A 232 4.71 -17.25 8.77
CA ARG A 232 4.88 -18.48 9.57
C ARG A 232 6.10 -18.43 10.51
N SER A 233 7.23 -17.94 10.01
CA SER A 233 8.46 -17.86 10.82
C SER A 233 8.28 -16.97 12.03
N ASP A 234 7.72 -15.77 11.82
CA ASP A 234 7.48 -14.79 12.90
C ASP A 234 6.49 -15.36 13.92
N ILE A 235 5.39 -15.96 13.43
CA ILE A 235 4.37 -16.59 14.28
C ILE A 235 4.96 -17.70 15.16
N LEU A 236 5.81 -18.56 14.61
CA LEU A 236 6.36 -19.68 15.37
C LEU A 236 7.45 -19.27 16.38
N ASN A 237 8.08 -18.13 16.16
CA ASN A 237 9.15 -17.64 17.04
C ASN A 237 8.65 -16.71 18.16
N ASP A 238 7.44 -16.15 18.05
CA ASP A 238 6.86 -15.26 19.04
C ASP A 238 5.76 -15.96 19.85
N PRO A 239 5.83 -16.00 21.21
CA PRO A 239 4.85 -16.70 22.03
C PRO A 239 3.43 -16.17 21.91
N THR A 240 3.26 -14.84 21.75
CA THR A 240 1.94 -14.20 21.68
C THR A 240 1.27 -14.43 20.33
N LEU A 241 2.04 -14.36 19.24
CA LEU A 241 1.56 -14.71 17.90
C LEU A 241 1.23 -16.21 17.81
N ARG A 242 2.04 -17.07 18.46
CA ARG A 242 1.73 -18.50 18.54
C ARG A 242 0.39 -18.77 19.21
N GLU A 243 0.12 -18.10 20.34
CA GLU A 243 -1.15 -18.24 21.07
C GLU A 243 -2.35 -17.95 20.15
N LEU A 244 -2.24 -16.94 19.29
CA LEU A 244 -3.33 -16.52 18.41
C LEU A 244 -3.44 -17.35 17.12
N PHE A 245 -2.31 -17.68 16.47
CA PHE A 245 -2.32 -18.18 15.09
C PHE A 245 -1.98 -19.67 14.95
N VAL A 246 -1.55 -20.34 16.02
CA VAL A 246 -1.28 -21.77 16.01
C VAL A 246 -2.49 -22.54 16.53
N LYS A 247 -3.12 -23.32 15.64
CA LYS A 247 -4.30 -24.14 15.93
C LYS A 247 -3.94 -25.37 16.77
N ASN A 248 -2.77 -25.95 16.53
CA ASN A 248 -2.26 -27.13 17.25
C ASN A 248 -0.77 -26.94 17.60
N ASN A 249 -0.51 -26.69 18.88
CA ASN A 249 0.84 -26.44 19.37
C ASN A 249 1.78 -27.67 19.30
N LYS A 250 1.26 -28.91 19.28
CA LYS A 250 2.07 -30.12 19.17
C LYS A 250 2.65 -30.33 17.79
N THR A 251 1.91 -29.95 16.77
CA THR A 251 2.27 -30.08 15.34
C THR A 251 2.74 -28.79 14.69
N ASN A 252 2.69 -27.66 15.39
CA ASN A 252 2.88 -26.31 14.84
C ASN A 252 1.94 -26.02 13.64
N GLU A 253 0.73 -26.54 13.69
CA GLU A 253 -0.30 -26.33 12.69
C GLU A 253 -0.91 -24.94 12.83
N LEU A 254 -0.84 -24.15 11.77
CA LEU A 254 -1.43 -22.81 11.72
C LEU A 254 -2.90 -22.86 11.27
N TYR A 255 -3.66 -21.83 11.60
CA TYR A 255 -4.99 -21.65 11.02
C TYR A 255 -4.91 -21.49 9.50
N THR A 256 -5.87 -22.11 8.80
CA THR A 256 -6.03 -22.11 7.34
C THR A 256 -7.39 -21.56 6.95
N ALA A 257 -7.59 -21.29 5.65
CA ALA A 257 -8.87 -20.79 5.15
C ALA A 257 -10.02 -21.76 5.50
N GLY A 258 -11.12 -21.22 6.03
CA GLY A 258 -12.29 -21.99 6.48
C GLY A 258 -12.25 -22.41 7.95
N ASP A 259 -11.10 -22.36 8.63
CA ASP A 259 -11.03 -22.60 10.07
C ASP A 259 -11.78 -21.50 10.86
N ILE A 260 -12.23 -21.83 12.05
CA ILE A 260 -12.85 -20.87 12.98
C ILE A 260 -11.81 -20.37 13.97
N MET A 261 -11.57 -19.05 13.97
CA MET A 261 -10.65 -18.38 14.88
C MET A 261 -11.41 -17.53 15.89
N LYS A 262 -10.90 -17.41 17.12
CA LYS A 262 -11.42 -16.52 18.19
C LYS A 262 -10.34 -15.54 18.64
N ARG A 263 -10.77 -14.34 19.10
CA ARG A 263 -9.88 -13.31 19.64
C ARG A 263 -10.44 -12.76 20.97
N PRO A 264 -10.52 -13.57 22.05
CA PRO A 264 -11.21 -13.16 23.28
C PRO A 264 -10.56 -11.96 23.98
N LYS A 265 -9.22 -11.83 23.96
CA LYS A 265 -8.52 -10.68 24.55
C LYS A 265 -8.87 -9.40 23.77
N TYR A 266 -8.90 -9.46 22.45
CA TYR A 266 -9.26 -8.34 21.60
C TYR A 266 -10.76 -7.97 21.76
N ALA A 267 -11.63 -8.96 21.92
CA ALA A 267 -13.05 -8.71 22.25
C ALA A 267 -13.21 -7.88 23.54
N ALA A 268 -12.47 -8.23 24.60
CA ALA A 268 -12.48 -7.48 25.85
C ALA A 268 -11.95 -6.04 25.69
N THR A 269 -10.92 -5.84 24.86
CA THR A 269 -10.41 -4.51 24.53
C THR A 269 -11.45 -3.68 23.77
N LEU A 270 -12.11 -4.26 22.76
CA LEU A 270 -13.18 -3.57 22.02
C LEU A 270 -14.38 -3.24 22.91
N GLU A 271 -14.72 -4.10 23.88
CA GLU A 271 -15.79 -3.85 24.84
C GLU A 271 -15.48 -2.66 25.76
N ILE A 272 -14.25 -2.56 26.27
CA ILE A 272 -13.81 -1.40 27.06
C ILE A 272 -13.93 -0.11 26.22
N ILE A 273 -13.51 -0.15 24.95
CA ILE A 273 -13.60 1.02 24.04
C ILE A 273 -15.06 1.37 23.74
N ALA A 274 -15.91 0.37 23.54
CA ALA A 274 -17.34 0.54 23.30
C ALA A 274 -18.06 1.21 24.48
N GLU A 275 -17.72 0.82 25.71
CA GLU A 275 -18.38 1.29 26.93
C GLU A 275 -17.79 2.59 27.48
N GLN A 276 -16.44 2.72 27.48
CA GLN A 276 -15.74 3.85 28.10
C GLN A 276 -15.29 4.91 27.09
N GLY A 277 -15.51 4.66 25.79
CA GLY A 277 -15.11 5.56 24.73
C GLY A 277 -13.62 5.45 24.37
N VAL A 278 -13.22 6.27 23.40
CA VAL A 278 -11.88 6.25 22.82
C VAL A 278 -10.78 6.62 23.81
N GLU A 279 -11.10 7.42 24.83
CA GLU A 279 -10.11 7.84 25.84
C GLU A 279 -9.60 6.66 26.68
N ALA A 280 -10.36 5.57 26.78
CA ALA A 280 -9.86 4.32 27.38
C ALA A 280 -8.53 3.85 26.76
N PHE A 281 -8.36 4.05 25.43
CA PHE A 281 -7.16 3.66 24.69
C PHE A 281 -6.01 4.66 24.86
N TYR A 282 -6.28 5.98 24.80
CA TYR A 282 -5.24 7.01 24.73
C TYR A 282 -4.78 7.54 26.09
N THR A 283 -5.67 7.60 27.08
CA THR A 283 -5.40 8.19 28.39
C THR A 283 -5.88 7.33 29.57
N GLY A 284 -6.79 6.39 29.29
CA GLY A 284 -7.46 5.57 30.30
C GLY A 284 -6.82 4.21 30.56
N VAL A 285 -7.63 3.24 30.94
CA VAL A 285 -7.22 1.93 31.47
C VAL A 285 -6.43 1.06 30.50
N LEU A 286 -6.55 1.30 29.20
CA LEU A 286 -5.79 0.58 28.18
C LEU A 286 -4.44 1.22 27.91
N ALA A 287 -4.27 2.54 28.14
CA ALA A 287 -3.03 3.26 27.80
C ALA A 287 -1.80 2.68 28.51
N ASP A 288 -1.91 2.33 29.79
CA ASP A 288 -0.81 1.73 30.55
C ASP A 288 -0.41 0.35 29.98
N LYS A 289 -1.40 -0.46 29.61
CA LYS A 289 -1.16 -1.77 29.01
C LYS A 289 -0.50 -1.64 27.64
N ILE A 290 -1.03 -0.79 26.78
CA ILE A 290 -0.51 -0.53 25.42
C ILE A 290 0.95 -0.07 25.48
N VAL A 291 1.26 0.92 26.32
CA VAL A 291 2.62 1.43 26.46
C VAL A 291 3.56 0.34 26.98
N LYS A 292 3.12 -0.42 27.98
CA LYS A 292 3.93 -1.53 28.54
C LYS A 292 4.19 -2.61 27.48
N GLU A 293 3.16 -3.04 26.75
CA GLU A 293 3.29 -4.05 25.69
C GLU A 293 4.29 -3.62 24.60
N ILE A 294 4.24 -2.35 24.19
CA ILE A 294 5.17 -1.79 23.20
C ILE A 294 6.60 -1.68 23.76
N GLN A 295 6.76 -1.20 25.00
CA GLN A 295 8.07 -1.02 25.62
C GLN A 295 8.74 -2.35 25.99
N ASP A 296 7.98 -3.37 26.39
CA ASP A 296 8.47 -4.74 26.63
C ASP A 296 9.10 -5.35 25.35
N HIS A 297 8.71 -4.87 24.17
CA HIS A 297 9.30 -5.22 22.87
C HIS A 297 10.34 -4.22 22.36
N GLY A 298 10.86 -3.35 23.24
CA GLY A 298 11.91 -2.38 22.92
C GLY A 298 11.41 -1.09 22.25
N GLY A 299 10.11 -0.81 22.30
CA GLY A 299 9.52 0.41 21.75
C GLY A 299 9.77 1.63 22.63
N ILE A 300 9.52 2.81 22.04
CA ILE A 300 9.81 4.11 22.66
C ILE A 300 8.55 4.98 22.85
N ILE A 301 7.37 4.45 22.55
CA ILE A 301 6.10 5.15 22.77
C ILE A 301 5.88 5.34 24.28
N THR A 302 5.41 6.53 24.66
CA THR A 302 5.06 6.90 26.02
C THR A 302 3.54 7.14 26.14
N LYS A 303 3.02 7.21 27.37
CA LYS A 303 1.64 7.63 27.62
C LYS A 303 1.34 9.03 27.08
N GLN A 304 2.34 9.93 27.14
CA GLN A 304 2.19 11.27 26.60
C GLN A 304 2.05 11.27 25.07
N ASP A 305 2.79 10.39 24.37
CA ASP A 305 2.65 10.26 22.92
C ASP A 305 1.23 9.82 22.53
N LEU A 306 0.62 8.90 23.29
CA LEU A 306 -0.77 8.50 23.08
C LEU A 306 -1.74 9.66 23.35
N ALA A 307 -1.58 10.33 24.50
CA ALA A 307 -2.45 11.44 24.92
C ALA A 307 -2.40 12.62 23.93
N ASP A 308 -1.23 12.94 23.39
CA ASP A 308 -1.01 14.08 22.49
C ASP A 308 -1.40 13.79 21.03
N TYR A 309 -1.80 12.55 20.70
CA TYR A 309 -2.18 12.23 19.34
C TYR A 309 -3.42 13.04 18.90
N GLN A 310 -3.32 13.73 17.76
CA GLN A 310 -4.38 14.52 17.15
C GLN A 310 -4.62 14.09 15.70
N VAL A 311 -5.88 14.11 15.29
CA VAL A 311 -6.33 13.86 13.92
C VAL A 311 -6.31 15.18 13.13
N ASP A 312 -5.79 15.17 11.90
CA ASP A 312 -5.95 16.32 11.02
C ASP A 312 -7.32 16.21 10.32
N PHE A 313 -8.17 17.20 10.54
CA PHE A 313 -9.52 17.29 9.98
C PHE A 313 -9.68 18.60 9.20
N ASP A 314 -10.00 18.49 7.90
CA ASP A 314 -10.10 19.65 7.02
C ASP A 314 -10.99 19.33 5.80
N GLU A 315 -11.33 20.35 4.99
CA GLU A 315 -11.97 20.12 3.69
C GLU A 315 -11.05 19.28 2.78
N ALA A 316 -11.64 18.34 2.07
CA ALA A 316 -10.92 17.47 1.16
C ALA A 316 -10.31 18.24 -0.02
N LEU A 317 -9.27 17.67 -0.63
CA LEU A 317 -8.74 18.15 -1.88
C LEU A 317 -9.83 18.00 -2.96
N ARG A 318 -10.14 19.11 -3.65
CA ARG A 318 -11.19 19.19 -4.68
C ARG A 318 -10.59 19.59 -6.02
N VAL A 319 -10.92 18.86 -7.08
CA VAL A 319 -10.54 19.19 -8.45
C VAL A 319 -11.68 18.87 -9.43
N ASN A 320 -12.03 19.82 -10.28
CA ASN A 320 -12.97 19.58 -11.37
C ASN A 320 -12.25 18.79 -12.48
N LEU A 321 -12.68 17.54 -12.70
CA LEU A 321 -12.14 16.73 -13.80
C LEU A 321 -12.66 17.21 -15.16
N ASN A 322 -13.94 17.60 -15.22
CA ASN A 322 -14.58 18.25 -16.38
C ASN A 322 -15.77 19.08 -15.90
N ASP A 323 -16.59 19.58 -16.81
CA ASP A 323 -17.74 20.43 -16.48
C ASP A 323 -18.83 19.68 -15.69
N SER A 324 -18.90 18.36 -15.82
CA SER A 324 -19.90 17.52 -15.17
C SER A 324 -19.42 16.79 -13.91
N LEU A 325 -18.09 16.65 -13.68
CA LEU A 325 -17.54 15.82 -12.60
C LEU A 325 -16.50 16.55 -11.76
N THR A 326 -16.68 16.48 -10.45
CA THR A 326 -15.70 16.90 -9.44
C THR A 326 -15.15 15.69 -8.72
N ALA A 327 -13.82 15.63 -8.59
CA ALA A 327 -13.10 14.66 -7.81
C ALA A 327 -12.73 15.21 -6.44
N PHE A 328 -12.96 14.40 -5.40
CA PHE A 328 -12.48 14.65 -4.04
C PHE A 328 -11.53 13.53 -3.62
N THR A 329 -10.49 13.91 -2.88
CA THR A 329 -9.52 12.96 -2.30
C THR A 329 -8.89 13.55 -1.03
N THR A 330 -8.14 12.75 -0.29
CA THR A 330 -7.46 13.17 0.93
C THR A 330 -6.22 14.01 0.64
N LYS A 331 -5.83 14.87 1.60
CA LYS A 331 -4.65 15.73 1.55
C LYS A 331 -3.36 14.95 1.85
N ALA A 332 -2.19 15.60 1.69
CA ALA A 332 -0.92 15.08 2.18
C ALA A 332 -0.97 14.90 3.73
N PRO A 333 -0.23 13.91 4.28
CA PRO A 333 0.79 13.07 3.66
C PRO A 333 0.27 11.88 2.84
N SER A 334 -1.05 11.78 2.59
CA SER A 334 -1.59 10.75 1.69
C SER A 334 -1.34 11.09 0.22
N SER A 335 -1.48 10.10 -0.67
CA SER A 335 -1.20 10.24 -2.11
C SER A 335 -2.41 10.72 -2.94
N GLY A 336 -3.41 11.34 -2.30
CA GLY A 336 -4.51 11.99 -3.03
C GLY A 336 -4.04 13.00 -4.09
N PRO A 337 -3.11 13.93 -3.79
CA PRO A 337 -2.56 14.85 -4.80
C PRO A 337 -1.92 14.13 -6.00
N ILE A 338 -1.25 12.99 -5.77
CA ILE A 338 -0.62 12.18 -6.82
C ILE A 338 -1.69 11.54 -7.72
N LEU A 339 -2.76 11.01 -7.14
CA LEU A 339 -3.90 10.47 -7.89
C LEU A 339 -4.51 11.52 -8.81
N ILE A 340 -4.79 12.72 -8.27
CA ILE A 340 -5.34 13.83 -9.06
C ILE A 340 -4.39 14.22 -10.19
N PHE A 341 -3.08 14.25 -9.95
CA PHE A 341 -2.10 14.57 -10.97
C PHE A 341 -2.12 13.59 -12.14
N ILE A 342 -2.19 12.28 -11.86
CA ILE A 342 -2.33 11.23 -12.88
C ILE A 342 -3.60 11.47 -13.71
N LEU A 343 -4.74 11.69 -13.07
CA LEU A 343 -6.01 11.92 -13.75
C LEU A 343 -5.97 13.21 -14.60
N ASN A 344 -5.35 14.28 -14.09
CA ASN A 344 -5.19 15.55 -14.81
C ASN A 344 -4.31 15.42 -16.06
N ILE A 345 -3.21 14.66 -16.01
CA ILE A 345 -2.37 14.40 -17.18
C ILE A 345 -3.19 13.67 -18.24
N LEU A 346 -3.92 12.63 -17.84
CA LEU A 346 -4.57 11.70 -18.78
C LEU A 346 -5.84 12.28 -19.41
N ARG A 347 -6.65 13.04 -18.67
CA ARG A 347 -7.87 13.65 -19.22
C ARG A 347 -7.63 14.53 -20.46
N GLY A 348 -6.46 15.12 -20.58
CA GLY A 348 -6.12 16.00 -21.70
C GLY A 348 -5.87 15.28 -23.02
N TYR A 349 -5.86 13.93 -23.04
CA TYR A 349 -5.74 13.16 -24.26
C TYR A 349 -7.07 12.92 -24.99
N ASN A 350 -8.21 13.38 -24.44
CA ASN A 350 -9.55 13.15 -25.01
C ASN A 350 -9.78 11.65 -25.33
N ILE A 351 -9.47 10.80 -24.36
CA ILE A 351 -9.58 9.35 -24.48
C ILE A 351 -11.04 8.97 -24.70
N LEU A 352 -11.29 8.04 -25.63
CA LEU A 352 -12.61 7.59 -26.02
C LEU A 352 -12.72 6.07 -25.81
N GLU A 353 -13.93 5.57 -25.53
CA GLU A 353 -14.22 4.13 -25.37
C GLU A 353 -13.63 3.26 -26.49
N ARG A 354 -13.70 3.71 -27.75
CA ARG A 354 -13.12 3.00 -28.90
C ARG A 354 -11.60 2.79 -28.82
N ASP A 355 -10.89 3.53 -27.98
CA ASP A 355 -9.42 3.42 -27.89
C ASP A 355 -8.96 2.13 -27.21
N LEU A 356 -9.82 1.44 -26.45
CA LEU A 356 -9.56 0.09 -25.97
C LEU A 356 -9.95 -1.03 -26.94
N LYS A 357 -10.68 -0.74 -28.03
CA LYS A 357 -11.18 -1.74 -28.97
C LYS A 357 -10.12 -2.26 -29.96
N LYS A 358 -8.98 -1.58 -30.09
CA LYS A 358 -7.87 -1.98 -30.98
C LYS A 358 -6.57 -2.06 -30.19
N THR A 359 -5.80 -3.13 -30.37
CA THR A 359 -4.52 -3.33 -29.68
C THR A 359 -3.57 -2.15 -29.79
N SER A 360 -3.51 -1.47 -30.95
CA SER A 360 -2.60 -0.34 -31.15
C SER A 360 -2.98 0.91 -30.34
N THR A 361 -4.28 1.24 -30.28
CA THR A 361 -4.78 2.37 -29.49
C THR A 361 -4.79 2.05 -28.01
N SER A 362 -5.13 0.81 -27.62
CA SER A 362 -5.00 0.33 -26.25
C SER A 362 -3.54 0.41 -25.76
N ALA A 363 -2.60 -0.06 -26.56
CA ALA A 363 -1.18 0.02 -26.21
C ALA A 363 -0.68 1.46 -26.08
N LEU A 364 -1.19 2.39 -26.89
CA LEU A 364 -0.88 3.81 -26.76
C LEU A 364 -1.48 4.39 -25.47
N PHE A 365 -2.73 4.06 -25.15
CA PHE A 365 -3.36 4.47 -23.90
C PHE A 365 -2.56 3.99 -22.68
N TYR A 366 -2.25 2.68 -22.62
CA TYR A 366 -1.48 2.13 -21.50
C TYR A 366 -0.04 2.67 -21.44
N HIS A 367 0.57 2.99 -22.58
CA HIS A 367 1.85 3.70 -22.61
C HIS A 367 1.75 5.07 -21.94
N ARG A 368 0.76 5.90 -22.33
CA ARG A 368 0.52 7.22 -21.74
C ARG A 368 0.19 7.15 -20.25
N LEU A 369 -0.54 6.11 -19.85
CA LEU A 369 -0.84 5.81 -18.45
C LEU A 369 0.44 5.55 -17.64
N ILE A 370 1.33 4.67 -18.13
CA ILE A 370 2.60 4.36 -17.49
C ILE A 370 3.50 5.59 -17.41
N GLU A 371 3.56 6.39 -18.46
CA GLU A 371 4.32 7.64 -18.47
C GLU A 371 3.77 8.64 -17.43
N ALA A 372 2.44 8.77 -17.30
CA ALA A 372 1.81 9.58 -16.26
C ALA A 372 2.17 9.06 -14.85
N PHE A 373 2.19 7.74 -14.65
CA PHE A 373 2.63 7.14 -13.39
C PHE A 373 4.06 7.56 -13.03
N LYS A 374 4.99 7.48 -13.98
CA LYS A 374 6.41 7.81 -13.76
C LYS A 374 6.58 9.27 -13.33
N PHE A 375 5.92 10.21 -14.03
CA PHE A 375 5.94 11.63 -13.63
C PHE A 375 5.32 11.85 -12.25
N ALA A 376 4.23 11.15 -11.94
CA ALA A 376 3.54 11.28 -10.67
C ALA A 376 4.38 10.72 -9.50
N TYR A 377 5.03 9.57 -9.69
CA TYR A 377 5.88 8.98 -8.66
C TYR A 377 7.20 9.73 -8.44
N ALA A 378 7.75 10.37 -9.49
CA ALA A 378 8.84 11.33 -9.29
C ALA A 378 8.43 12.42 -8.29
N LYS A 379 7.21 12.96 -8.41
CA LYS A 379 6.68 14.00 -7.52
C LYS A 379 6.20 13.47 -6.17
N ARG A 380 5.78 12.20 -6.09
CA ARG A 380 5.42 11.57 -4.81
C ARG A 380 6.59 11.58 -3.82
N SER A 381 7.80 11.39 -4.30
CA SER A 381 9.00 11.42 -3.48
C SER A 381 9.31 12.80 -2.84
N GLU A 382 8.67 13.86 -3.30
CA GLU A 382 8.76 15.21 -2.73
C GLU A 382 7.66 15.48 -1.67
N LEU A 383 6.68 14.56 -1.50
CA LEU A 383 5.63 14.68 -0.47
C LEU A 383 6.19 14.46 0.93
N GLY A 384 5.50 15.03 1.89
CA GLY A 384 5.75 14.85 3.32
C GLY A 384 4.60 15.37 4.16
N ASP A 385 4.75 15.30 5.48
CA ASP A 385 3.76 15.79 6.43
C ASP A 385 3.71 17.34 6.40
N PRO A 386 2.55 17.94 6.02
CA PRO A 386 2.40 19.40 5.95
C PRO A 386 2.65 20.12 7.30
N SER A 387 2.49 19.42 8.42
CA SER A 387 2.76 19.97 9.74
C SER A 387 4.25 20.19 10.02
N LYS A 388 5.13 19.57 9.24
CA LYS A 388 6.59 19.57 9.43
C LYS A 388 7.37 20.15 8.24
N ILE A 389 6.79 20.10 7.03
CA ILE A 389 7.41 20.61 5.81
C ILE A 389 6.40 21.37 4.96
N ASN A 390 6.87 22.37 4.22
CA ASN A 390 6.01 23.12 3.31
C ASN A 390 5.85 22.39 1.97
N VAL A 391 4.70 21.77 1.75
CA VAL A 391 4.31 21.09 0.50
C VAL A 391 3.27 21.88 -0.32
N THR A 392 2.93 23.10 0.08
CA THR A 392 1.84 23.91 -0.53
C THR A 392 2.06 24.12 -2.03
N GLY A 393 3.27 24.52 -2.44
CA GLY A 393 3.60 24.73 -3.85
C GLY A 393 3.56 23.44 -4.65
N LEU A 394 4.01 22.31 -4.07
CA LEU A 394 3.93 21.00 -4.71
C LEU A 394 2.46 20.60 -4.94
N ILE A 395 1.62 20.69 -3.91
CA ILE A 395 0.19 20.32 -4.01
C ILE A 395 -0.51 21.21 -5.03
N HIS A 396 -0.23 22.51 -5.05
CA HIS A 396 -0.78 23.43 -6.04
C HIS A 396 -0.44 22.97 -7.47
N ASN A 397 0.81 22.64 -7.74
CA ASN A 397 1.24 22.14 -9.05
C ASN A 397 0.53 20.83 -9.41
N LEU A 398 0.49 19.83 -8.50
CA LEU A 398 -0.12 18.54 -8.74
C LEU A 398 -1.63 18.62 -9.04
N THR A 399 -2.30 19.65 -8.54
CA THR A 399 -3.73 19.89 -8.78
C THR A 399 -4.00 20.85 -9.93
N SER A 400 -2.97 21.53 -10.45
CA SER A 400 -3.07 22.48 -11.56
C SER A 400 -3.27 21.76 -12.90
N LYS A 401 -4.23 22.24 -13.67
CA LYS A 401 -4.44 21.79 -15.05
C LYS A 401 -3.25 22.16 -15.94
N ASP A 402 -2.77 23.39 -15.84
CA ASP A 402 -1.68 23.89 -16.69
C ASP A 402 -0.37 23.13 -16.42
N TYR A 403 -0.10 22.79 -15.16
CA TYR A 403 1.06 21.96 -14.83
C TYR A 403 0.93 20.55 -15.43
N ALA A 404 -0.24 19.94 -15.35
CA ALA A 404 -0.51 18.63 -15.95
C ALA A 404 -0.41 18.69 -17.49
N ASP A 405 -0.88 19.77 -18.13
CA ASP A 405 -0.76 19.99 -19.57
C ASP A 405 0.72 20.13 -20.01
N ASN A 406 1.53 20.85 -19.24
CA ASN A 406 2.98 20.95 -19.48
C ASN A 406 3.69 19.59 -19.35
N ILE A 407 3.32 18.78 -18.37
CA ILE A 407 3.87 17.44 -18.23
C ILE A 407 3.39 16.50 -19.35
N ARG A 408 2.11 16.58 -19.74
CA ARG A 408 1.59 15.80 -20.87
C ARG A 408 2.33 16.10 -22.17
N ALA A 409 2.68 17.36 -22.43
CA ALA A 409 3.48 17.75 -23.60
C ALA A 409 4.88 17.12 -23.64
N ARG A 410 5.39 16.64 -22.51
CA ARG A 410 6.68 15.91 -22.42
C ARG A 410 6.55 14.42 -22.71
N ILE A 411 5.35 13.84 -22.61
CA ILE A 411 5.14 12.41 -22.89
C ILE A 411 5.32 12.17 -24.39
N ASN A 412 6.18 11.22 -24.73
CA ASN A 412 6.46 10.84 -26.11
C ASN A 412 5.74 9.53 -26.44
N ASP A 413 4.80 9.54 -27.38
CA ASP A 413 3.95 8.39 -27.73
C ASP A 413 4.72 7.15 -28.27
N HIS A 414 6.00 7.31 -28.64
CA HIS A 414 6.79 6.26 -29.28
C HIS A 414 7.83 5.61 -28.38
N LYS A 415 8.23 6.26 -27.28
CA LYS A 415 9.28 5.74 -26.40
C LYS A 415 9.14 6.23 -24.97
N THR A 416 9.68 5.45 -24.04
CA THR A 416 9.93 5.82 -22.65
C THR A 416 11.38 6.27 -22.44
N PHE A 417 11.71 6.78 -21.25
CA PHE A 417 13.01 7.39 -20.93
C PHE A 417 13.59 6.81 -19.62
N GLY A 418 14.83 7.19 -19.28
CA GLY A 418 15.44 6.96 -17.98
C GLY A 418 14.76 7.75 -16.86
N PHE A 419 14.97 7.35 -15.61
CA PHE A 419 14.25 7.91 -14.46
C PHE A 419 14.53 9.41 -14.25
N GLU A 420 15.70 9.90 -14.64
CA GLU A 420 16.09 11.31 -14.54
C GLU A 420 15.20 12.22 -15.39
N TYR A 421 14.72 11.72 -16.54
CA TYR A 421 13.82 12.47 -17.42
C TYR A 421 12.52 12.87 -16.73
N TYR A 422 12.01 12.02 -15.83
CA TYR A 422 10.78 12.24 -15.09
C TYR A 422 10.98 13.14 -13.87
N GLY A 423 12.23 13.46 -13.52
CA GLY A 423 12.59 14.22 -12.33
C GLY A 423 12.72 13.33 -11.09
N GLY A 424 13.09 12.06 -11.27
CA GLY A 424 13.34 11.11 -10.18
C GLY A 424 14.59 11.49 -9.40
N THR A 425 14.41 12.17 -8.27
CA THR A 425 15.50 12.65 -7.41
C THR A 425 15.65 11.76 -6.17
N TRP A 426 14.55 11.16 -5.71
CA TRP A 426 14.47 10.42 -4.45
C TRP A 426 13.79 9.07 -4.64
N LEU A 427 14.12 8.10 -3.75
CA LEU A 427 13.52 6.77 -3.75
C LEU A 427 12.29 6.69 -2.85
N ASP A 428 11.30 5.90 -3.30
CA ASP A 428 10.18 5.40 -2.54
C ASP A 428 10.32 3.90 -2.26
N LYS A 429 9.94 3.44 -1.05
CA LYS A 429 9.99 2.01 -0.69
C LYS A 429 8.75 1.26 -1.23
N LEU A 430 8.92 0.00 -1.62
CA LEU A 430 7.83 -0.94 -1.93
C LEU A 430 7.21 -1.47 -0.64
N LYS A 431 5.86 -1.58 -0.61
CA LYS A 431 5.13 -2.03 0.59
C LYS A 431 3.92 -2.88 0.25
N THR A 432 3.46 -3.68 1.23
CA THR A 432 2.30 -4.58 1.14
C THR A 432 1.53 -4.52 2.46
N GLY A 433 0.23 -4.62 2.41
CA GLY A 433 -0.68 -4.52 3.55
C GLY A 433 -1.83 -3.60 3.19
N THR A 434 -2.51 -3.04 4.18
CA THR A 434 -3.62 -2.10 4.00
C THR A 434 -4.97 -2.79 3.69
N ALA A 435 -6.03 -2.10 3.99
CA ALA A 435 -7.41 -2.47 3.71
C ALA A 435 -8.23 -1.24 3.29
N HIS A 436 -9.30 -1.45 2.53
CA HIS A 436 -10.17 -0.36 2.10
C HIS A 436 -11.65 -0.74 2.21
N LEU A 437 -12.49 0.27 2.43
CA LEU A 437 -13.94 0.16 2.30
C LEU A 437 -14.53 1.41 1.65
N SER A 438 -15.61 1.19 0.89
CA SER A 438 -16.45 2.22 0.25
C SER A 438 -17.90 2.06 0.69
N VAL A 439 -18.54 3.17 1.07
CA VAL A 439 -19.95 3.19 1.51
C VAL A 439 -20.68 4.37 0.88
N VAL A 440 -21.89 4.12 0.40
CA VAL A 440 -22.88 5.16 0.07
C VAL A 440 -24.14 4.84 0.87
N GLY A 441 -24.62 5.81 1.65
CA GLY A 441 -25.73 5.60 2.58
C GLY A 441 -27.05 6.21 2.15
N LEU A 442 -28.06 6.00 3.00
CA LEU A 442 -29.44 6.46 2.79
C LEU A 442 -29.57 8.00 2.84
N ASP A 443 -28.67 8.68 3.55
CA ASP A 443 -28.57 10.13 3.66
C ASP A 443 -27.97 10.78 2.42
N GLY A 444 -27.43 9.96 1.48
CA GLY A 444 -26.76 10.39 0.27
C GLY A 444 -25.31 10.86 0.51
N ASP A 445 -24.79 10.64 1.72
CA ASP A 445 -23.38 10.80 2.05
C ASP A 445 -22.57 9.62 1.46
N ALA A 446 -21.27 9.81 1.28
CA ALA A 446 -20.37 8.78 0.82
C ALA A 446 -19.08 8.78 1.62
N VAL A 447 -18.58 7.59 1.96
CA VAL A 447 -17.34 7.40 2.71
C VAL A 447 -16.41 6.45 1.97
N ALA A 448 -15.15 6.85 1.82
CA ALA A 448 -14.04 6.02 1.36
C ALA A 448 -12.98 6.00 2.47
N LEU A 449 -12.80 4.86 3.13
CA LEU A 449 -11.90 4.70 4.28
C LEU A 449 -10.80 3.70 3.93
N THR A 450 -9.55 4.13 4.08
CA THR A 450 -8.37 3.28 3.92
C THR A 450 -7.62 3.21 5.25
N SER A 451 -7.38 2.01 5.75
CA SER A 451 -6.70 1.76 7.03
C SER A 451 -5.54 0.77 6.86
N THR A 452 -4.53 0.89 7.72
CA THR A 452 -3.33 0.05 7.65
C THR A 452 -2.69 -0.16 9.01
N VAL A 453 -1.96 -1.27 9.12
CA VAL A 453 -0.88 -1.49 10.10
C VAL A 453 0.47 -1.59 9.40
N ASN A 454 0.56 -1.17 8.13
CA ASN A 454 1.66 -1.20 7.16
C ASN A 454 1.93 -2.60 6.59
N LEU A 455 2.85 -3.39 7.11
CA LEU A 455 3.10 -4.75 6.63
C LEU A 455 2.11 -5.76 7.23
N TYR A 456 2.07 -6.99 6.71
CA TYR A 456 1.20 -8.03 7.28
C TYR A 456 1.54 -8.26 8.76
N TYR A 457 0.53 -8.07 9.61
CA TYR A 457 0.62 -8.08 11.08
C TYR A 457 1.57 -7.02 11.65
N GLY A 458 1.76 -5.92 10.94
CA GLY A 458 2.53 -4.76 11.39
C GLY A 458 3.93 -5.12 11.88
N SER A 459 4.28 -4.62 13.05
CA SER A 459 5.56 -4.85 13.73
C SER A 459 5.80 -6.29 14.22
N LYS A 460 4.87 -7.20 14.00
CA LYS A 460 4.82 -8.55 14.58
C LYS A 460 4.69 -8.55 16.12
N VAL A 461 4.32 -7.41 16.70
CA VAL A 461 3.99 -7.30 18.12
C VAL A 461 2.48 -7.42 18.30
N LEU A 462 2.07 -8.47 19.00
CA LEU A 462 0.70 -8.70 19.46
C LEU A 462 0.65 -8.44 20.96
N GLY A 463 -0.20 -7.54 21.41
CA GLY A 463 -0.39 -7.26 22.83
C GLY A 463 -0.88 -8.47 23.61
N PRO A 464 -0.11 -8.97 24.60
CA PRO A 464 -0.48 -10.17 25.36
C PRO A 464 -1.72 -9.98 26.23
N GLU A 465 -2.03 -8.78 26.64
CA GLU A 465 -3.23 -8.44 27.43
C GLU A 465 -4.34 -7.86 26.56
N THR A 466 -4.00 -6.97 25.63
CA THR A 466 -4.98 -6.25 24.81
C THR A 466 -5.43 -7.01 23.57
N GLY A 467 -4.61 -7.94 23.06
CA GLY A 467 -4.84 -8.63 21.80
C GLY A 467 -4.72 -7.69 20.58
N ILE A 468 -4.16 -6.49 20.72
CA ILE A 468 -3.94 -5.53 19.65
C ILE A 468 -2.72 -5.95 18.82
N ILE A 469 -2.85 -5.93 17.50
CA ILE A 469 -1.73 -6.03 16.56
C ILE A 469 -1.24 -4.61 16.29
N TYR A 470 0.03 -4.33 16.61
CA TYR A 470 0.60 -2.99 16.45
C TYR A 470 1.26 -2.82 15.09
N ASN A 471 1.12 -1.61 14.55
CA ASN A 471 1.68 -1.20 13.26
C ASN A 471 3.23 -1.27 13.25
N ASP A 472 3.80 -1.23 12.03
CA ASP A 472 5.22 -0.97 11.79
C ASP A 472 5.40 0.27 10.92
N GLU A 473 4.66 1.32 11.22
CA GLU A 473 4.57 2.51 10.39
C GLU A 473 5.83 3.38 10.40
N MET A 474 6.76 3.15 11.35
CA MET A 474 8.08 3.78 11.32
C MET A 474 8.91 3.36 10.10
N ASP A 475 8.59 2.22 9.46
CA ASP A 475 9.20 1.80 8.20
C ASP A 475 8.77 2.63 6.99
N ASP A 476 7.66 3.37 7.08
CA ASP A 476 7.20 4.27 6.02
C ASP A 476 8.03 5.55 5.89
N PHE A 477 8.84 5.86 6.89
CA PHE A 477 9.82 6.95 6.78
C PHE A 477 11.04 6.57 5.94
N SER A 478 11.70 7.60 5.40
CA SER A 478 13.00 7.50 4.76
C SER A 478 14.12 7.62 5.79
N THR A 479 15.23 6.91 5.58
CA THR A 479 16.42 6.95 6.45
C THR A 479 17.53 7.75 5.78
N PRO A 480 18.12 8.77 6.44
CA PRO A 480 19.24 9.52 5.89
C PRO A 480 20.44 8.64 5.54
N ASN A 481 21.25 9.07 4.57
CA ASN A 481 22.46 8.38 4.11
C ASN A 481 22.20 6.99 3.50
N THR A 482 20.96 6.62 3.23
CA THR A 482 20.66 5.42 2.44
C THR A 482 20.57 5.77 0.96
N ILE A 483 21.26 4.96 0.16
CA ILE A 483 21.25 5.05 -1.30
C ILE A 483 20.81 3.68 -1.81
N ASN A 484 19.88 3.66 -2.74
CA ASN A 484 19.44 2.40 -3.32
C ASN A 484 20.42 1.86 -4.35
N TYR A 485 20.10 0.66 -4.90
CA TYR A 485 20.87 0.02 -5.97
C TYR A 485 21.04 0.91 -7.24
N PHE A 486 20.13 1.88 -7.47
CA PHE A 486 20.17 2.79 -8.63
C PHE A 486 20.93 4.09 -8.34
N GLY A 487 21.58 4.23 -7.18
CA GLY A 487 22.30 5.45 -6.80
C GLY A 487 21.40 6.61 -6.35
N VAL A 488 20.11 6.37 -6.13
CA VAL A 488 19.13 7.40 -5.77
C VAL A 488 18.99 7.47 -4.24
N PRO A 489 19.17 8.65 -3.62
CA PRO A 489 19.09 8.81 -2.18
C PRO A 489 17.65 8.80 -1.65
N ALA A 490 17.52 8.56 -0.35
CA ALA A 490 16.25 8.62 0.37
C ALA A 490 15.72 10.06 0.46
N SER A 491 14.40 10.23 0.40
CA SER A 491 13.76 11.55 0.39
C SER A 491 13.90 12.28 1.74
N PRO A 492 14.50 13.48 1.78
CA PRO A 492 14.55 14.30 2.99
C PRO A 492 13.19 14.76 3.47
N ALA A 493 12.22 14.93 2.56
CA ALA A 493 10.86 15.32 2.89
C ALA A 493 10.17 14.31 3.81
N ASN A 494 10.62 13.06 3.79
CA ASN A 494 10.04 11.96 4.57
C ASN A 494 11.00 11.43 5.67
N PHE A 495 12.03 12.15 6.08
CA PHE A 495 12.86 11.77 7.22
C PHE A 495 12.07 11.82 8.53
N ILE A 496 12.40 10.92 9.47
CA ILE A 496 11.77 10.86 10.78
C ILE A 496 12.02 12.16 11.55
N ALA A 497 10.95 12.67 12.16
CA ALA A 497 11.01 13.74 13.16
C ALA A 497 9.91 13.51 14.22
N PRO A 498 10.10 13.95 15.46
CA PRO A 498 9.11 13.82 16.52
C PRO A 498 7.73 14.33 16.11
N GLY A 499 6.71 13.51 16.31
CA GLY A 499 5.31 13.82 16.00
C GLY A 499 4.96 13.92 14.50
N LYS A 500 5.90 13.60 13.59
CA LYS A 500 5.70 13.61 12.15
C LYS A 500 4.96 12.37 11.70
N ARG A 501 4.11 12.51 10.66
CA ARG A 501 3.46 11.40 9.95
C ARG A 501 4.30 10.99 8.73
N PRO A 502 4.48 9.70 8.45
CA PRO A 502 5.13 9.26 7.22
C PRO A 502 4.20 9.43 6.00
N VAL A 503 4.79 9.57 4.83
CA VAL A 503 4.07 9.61 3.55
C VAL A 503 3.33 8.28 3.33
N SER A 504 2.09 8.37 2.85
CA SER A 504 1.24 7.22 2.56
C SER A 504 0.83 7.15 1.09
N SER A 505 0.66 5.93 0.56
CA SER A 505 0.08 5.70 -0.77
C SER A 505 -1.45 5.69 -0.76
N MET A 506 -2.10 5.75 0.39
CA MET A 506 -3.56 5.83 0.50
C MET A 506 -4.07 7.00 -0.33
N SER A 507 -5.04 6.76 -1.21
CA SER A 507 -5.61 7.75 -2.11
C SER A 507 -7.08 7.44 -2.41
N PRO A 508 -7.96 7.47 -1.37
CA PRO A 508 -9.39 7.28 -1.57
C PRO A 508 -9.94 8.38 -2.49
N LEU A 509 -10.96 8.04 -3.28
CA LEU A 509 -11.56 8.90 -4.29
C LEU A 509 -13.08 8.89 -4.17
N ILE A 510 -13.69 10.07 -4.20
CA ILE A 510 -15.13 10.24 -4.39
C ILE A 510 -15.33 11.16 -5.60
N LEU A 511 -16.14 10.71 -6.55
CA LEU A 511 -16.56 11.51 -7.70
C LEU A 511 -17.99 11.96 -7.53
N LEU A 512 -18.22 13.24 -7.78
CA LEU A 512 -19.52 13.88 -7.64
C LEU A 512 -19.96 14.47 -8.98
N GLU A 513 -21.21 14.25 -9.34
CA GLU A 513 -21.83 14.94 -10.46
C GLU A 513 -22.16 16.39 -10.08
N ASN A 514 -21.72 17.36 -10.90
CA ASN A 514 -21.83 18.78 -10.58
C ASN A 514 -23.28 19.31 -10.60
N GLY A 515 -24.13 18.75 -11.47
CA GLY A 515 -25.50 19.26 -11.67
C GLY A 515 -26.46 18.95 -10.51
N ASN A 516 -26.47 17.72 -10.04
CA ASN A 516 -27.38 17.23 -9.01
C ASN A 516 -26.70 16.84 -7.71
N GLN A 517 -25.37 17.01 -7.64
CA GLN A 517 -24.54 16.65 -6.47
C GLN A 517 -24.68 15.19 -6.06
N ARG A 518 -24.92 14.31 -7.02
CA ARG A 518 -24.99 12.88 -6.78
C ARG A 518 -23.61 12.26 -6.78
N VAL A 519 -23.39 11.36 -5.84
CA VAL A 519 -22.17 10.54 -5.80
C VAL A 519 -22.18 9.58 -7.01
N GLN A 520 -21.22 9.76 -7.91
CA GLN A 520 -21.05 8.94 -9.11
C GLN A 520 -20.16 7.74 -8.85
N GLN A 521 -19.12 7.92 -8.02
CA GLN A 521 -18.19 6.85 -7.74
C GLN A 521 -17.54 7.04 -6.36
N VAL A 522 -17.34 5.93 -5.65
CA VAL A 522 -16.54 5.85 -4.42
C VAL A 522 -15.53 4.73 -4.61
N LEU A 523 -14.26 5.05 -4.52
CA LEU A 523 -13.16 4.11 -4.76
C LEU A 523 -12.04 4.27 -3.74
N GLY A 524 -11.35 3.17 -3.51
CA GLY A 524 -10.03 3.17 -2.92
C GLY A 524 -9.45 1.76 -2.93
N ALA A 525 -8.20 1.66 -2.51
CA ALA A 525 -7.46 0.42 -2.65
C ALA A 525 -6.55 0.14 -1.46
N SER A 526 -6.11 -1.11 -1.38
CA SER A 526 -4.95 -1.56 -0.61
C SER A 526 -3.86 -2.07 -1.56
N GLY A 527 -2.61 -2.26 -1.04
CA GLY A 527 -1.50 -2.81 -1.81
C GLY A 527 -0.27 -1.89 -1.92
N GLY A 528 -0.01 -1.09 -0.88
CA GLY A 528 1.18 -0.25 -0.78
C GLY A 528 1.26 0.77 -1.92
N THR A 529 2.42 0.89 -2.56
CA THR A 529 2.61 1.85 -3.66
C THR A 529 1.67 1.63 -4.86
N LYS A 530 1.12 0.42 -5.02
CA LYS A 530 0.16 0.12 -6.09
C LYS A 530 -1.23 0.73 -5.88
N ILE A 531 -1.54 1.24 -4.69
CA ILE A 531 -2.85 1.85 -4.36
C ILE A 531 -3.20 2.95 -5.36
N THR A 532 -2.34 3.95 -5.51
CA THR A 532 -2.62 5.14 -6.32
C THR A 532 -2.77 4.80 -7.81
N THR A 533 -1.92 3.91 -8.34
CA THR A 533 -1.99 3.48 -9.74
C THR A 533 -3.24 2.66 -10.04
N SER A 534 -3.68 1.81 -9.12
CA SER A 534 -4.85 0.97 -9.32
C SER A 534 -6.15 1.76 -9.20
N VAL A 535 -6.26 2.69 -8.24
CA VAL A 535 -7.42 3.61 -8.15
C VAL A 535 -7.54 4.43 -9.44
N ALA A 536 -6.42 4.97 -9.96
CA ALA A 536 -6.43 5.69 -11.22
C ALA A 536 -6.92 4.83 -12.39
N GLN A 537 -6.44 3.58 -12.52
CA GLN A 537 -6.87 2.69 -13.60
C GLN A 537 -8.35 2.35 -13.53
N VAL A 538 -8.85 1.97 -12.35
CA VAL A 538 -10.27 1.62 -12.19
C VAL A 538 -11.17 2.83 -12.44
N ALA A 539 -10.79 4.00 -11.91
CA ALA A 539 -11.55 5.23 -12.18
C ALA A 539 -11.63 5.53 -13.69
N MET A 540 -10.52 5.37 -14.42
CA MET A 540 -10.51 5.62 -15.87
C MET A 540 -11.28 4.58 -16.67
N LEU A 541 -11.13 3.29 -16.37
CA LEU A 541 -11.86 2.22 -17.06
C LEU A 541 -13.37 2.42 -16.92
N ASN A 542 -13.82 2.78 -15.75
CA ASN A 542 -15.23 3.06 -15.50
C ASN A 542 -15.71 4.37 -16.16
N LEU A 543 -14.96 5.50 -15.99
CA LEU A 543 -15.41 6.81 -16.43
C LEU A 543 -15.28 7.05 -17.94
N TRP A 544 -14.19 6.56 -18.56
CA TRP A 544 -13.85 6.89 -19.95
C TRP A 544 -14.10 5.76 -20.92
N PHE A 545 -14.14 4.53 -20.43
CA PHE A 545 -14.33 3.35 -21.27
C PHE A 545 -15.66 2.63 -21.04
N ASN A 546 -16.51 3.18 -20.16
CA ASN A 546 -17.85 2.67 -19.84
C ASN A 546 -17.87 1.20 -19.32
N GLU A 547 -16.73 0.70 -18.83
CA GLU A 547 -16.70 -0.55 -18.09
C GLU A 547 -17.45 -0.36 -16.76
N ASN A 548 -18.33 -1.30 -16.40
CA ASN A 548 -18.97 -1.22 -15.09
C ASN A 548 -17.94 -1.46 -13.97
N ILE A 549 -18.31 -1.11 -12.72
CA ILE A 549 -17.38 -1.16 -11.58
C ILE A 549 -16.77 -2.56 -11.37
N LYS A 550 -17.50 -3.63 -11.68
CA LYS A 550 -16.99 -5.00 -11.60
C LYS A 550 -15.94 -5.25 -12.69
N GLU A 551 -16.26 -4.93 -13.94
CA GLU A 551 -15.36 -5.11 -15.08
C GLU A 551 -14.06 -4.32 -14.84
N ALA A 552 -14.17 -3.07 -14.44
CA ALA A 552 -13.03 -2.21 -14.15
C ALA A 552 -12.15 -2.72 -12.99
N ILE A 553 -12.75 -3.28 -11.92
CA ILE A 553 -12.01 -3.83 -10.76
C ILE A 553 -11.38 -5.19 -11.11
N ASP A 554 -12.09 -6.04 -11.83
CA ASP A 554 -11.61 -7.39 -12.19
C ASP A 554 -10.54 -7.35 -13.29
N ALA A 555 -10.49 -6.29 -14.10
CA ALA A 555 -9.49 -6.12 -15.15
C ALA A 555 -8.06 -6.27 -14.61
N PRO A 556 -7.16 -6.92 -15.35
CA PRO A 556 -5.74 -6.99 -14.98
C PRO A 556 -5.10 -5.60 -15.04
N ARG A 557 -4.22 -5.31 -14.08
CA ARG A 557 -3.64 -3.98 -13.88
C ARG A 557 -2.16 -3.92 -14.20
N LEU A 558 -1.70 -2.70 -14.53
CA LEU A 558 -0.29 -2.33 -14.66
C LEU A 558 0.12 -1.43 -13.51
N HIS A 559 1.38 -1.56 -13.09
CA HIS A 559 1.98 -0.67 -12.10
C HIS A 559 3.39 -0.24 -12.51
N SER A 560 3.70 1.04 -12.33
CA SER A 560 5.06 1.57 -12.34
C SER A 560 5.17 2.68 -11.31
N GLN A 561 6.21 2.63 -10.49
CA GLN A 561 6.52 3.67 -9.50
C GLN A 561 7.84 4.38 -9.79
N LEU A 562 8.22 4.43 -11.08
CA LEU A 562 9.45 4.99 -11.60
C LEU A 562 10.68 4.12 -11.29
N LEU A 563 10.94 3.82 -10.05
CA LEU A 563 12.04 2.97 -9.58
C LEU A 563 11.53 1.80 -8.72
N PRO A 564 11.97 0.56 -9.00
CA PRO A 564 12.84 0.16 -10.13
C PRO A 564 12.21 0.54 -11.48
N GLN A 565 13.07 0.73 -12.53
CA GLN A 565 12.61 1.07 -13.88
C GLN A 565 11.94 -0.12 -14.55
N GLU A 566 10.78 -0.51 -14.02
CA GLU A 566 9.97 -1.62 -14.52
C GLU A 566 8.49 -1.26 -14.55
N VAL A 567 7.75 -2.02 -15.31
CA VAL A 567 6.29 -2.03 -15.35
C VAL A 567 5.84 -3.41 -14.95
N VAL A 568 5.20 -3.52 -13.79
CA VAL A 568 4.65 -4.78 -13.30
C VAL A 568 3.28 -4.99 -13.92
N ALA A 569 3.12 -6.04 -14.71
CA ALA A 569 1.83 -6.46 -15.28
C ALA A 569 1.24 -7.62 -14.48
N GLU A 570 -0.06 -7.59 -14.25
CA GLU A 570 -0.79 -8.73 -13.68
C GLU A 570 -0.98 -9.83 -14.72
N HIS A 571 -1.08 -11.09 -14.26
CA HIS A 571 -1.49 -12.20 -15.11
C HIS A 571 -2.85 -11.91 -15.77
N GLY A 572 -2.98 -12.33 -17.02
CA GLY A 572 -4.19 -12.08 -17.83
C GLY A 572 -4.16 -10.74 -18.57
N PHE A 573 -3.13 -9.91 -18.41
CA PHE A 573 -2.98 -8.72 -19.22
C PHE A 573 -2.69 -9.08 -20.68
N ASP A 574 -3.31 -8.37 -21.64
CA ASP A 574 -3.18 -8.68 -23.08
C ASP A 574 -1.73 -8.68 -23.54
N TYR A 575 -1.28 -9.86 -24.00
CA TYR A 575 0.11 -10.07 -24.45
C TYR A 575 0.51 -9.12 -25.60
N ASN A 576 -0.39 -8.88 -26.56
CA ASN A 576 -0.07 -8.02 -27.71
C ASN A 576 0.12 -6.56 -27.29
N ILE A 577 -0.63 -6.10 -26.28
CA ILE A 577 -0.44 -4.78 -25.67
C ILE A 577 0.92 -4.74 -24.98
N LEU A 578 1.29 -5.75 -24.18
CA LEU A 578 2.58 -5.82 -23.49
C LEU A 578 3.75 -5.80 -24.49
N GLN A 579 3.65 -6.52 -25.62
CA GLN A 579 4.67 -6.50 -26.68
C GLN A 579 4.82 -5.10 -27.29
N GLN A 580 3.74 -4.38 -27.51
CA GLN A 580 3.81 -3.00 -28.00
C GLN A 580 4.38 -2.03 -26.97
N LEU A 581 4.14 -2.25 -25.68
CA LEU A 581 4.78 -1.49 -24.59
C LEU A 581 6.29 -1.76 -24.54
N LYS A 582 6.73 -3.03 -24.69
CA LYS A 582 8.16 -3.37 -24.82
C LYS A 582 8.82 -2.68 -26.01
N ARG A 583 8.17 -2.61 -27.17
CA ARG A 583 8.68 -1.89 -28.34
C ARG A 583 8.88 -0.39 -28.10
N ARG A 584 8.14 0.19 -27.15
CA ARG A 584 8.32 1.58 -26.69
C ARG A 584 9.41 1.73 -25.61
N GLY A 585 10.09 0.63 -25.26
CA GLY A 585 11.21 0.61 -24.31
C GLY A 585 10.82 0.33 -22.86
N HIS A 586 9.55 -0.02 -22.55
CA HIS A 586 9.19 -0.42 -21.20
C HIS A 586 9.78 -1.79 -20.84
N ASN A 587 10.40 -1.89 -19.68
CA ASN A 587 10.81 -3.15 -19.08
C ASN A 587 9.60 -3.76 -18.38
N ILE A 588 9.01 -4.83 -18.95
CA ILE A 588 7.80 -5.47 -18.42
C ILE A 588 8.19 -6.66 -17.55
N THR A 589 7.73 -6.66 -16.31
CA THR A 589 7.78 -7.80 -15.38
C THR A 589 6.38 -8.29 -15.07
N CYS A 590 6.24 -9.56 -14.68
CA CYS A 590 4.94 -10.16 -14.41
C CYS A 590 4.80 -10.49 -12.92
N SER A 591 3.63 -10.20 -12.38
CA SER A 591 3.26 -10.58 -11.03
C SER A 591 2.20 -11.68 -11.05
N ALA A 592 2.48 -12.79 -10.41
CA ALA A 592 1.50 -13.88 -10.26
C ALA A 592 0.26 -13.44 -9.48
N TYR A 593 0.40 -12.43 -8.62
CA TYR A 593 -0.68 -11.85 -7.84
C TYR A 593 -0.66 -10.34 -8.03
N GLY A 594 -1.84 -9.73 -8.26
CA GLY A 594 -1.96 -8.30 -8.55
C GLY A 594 -1.29 -7.39 -7.53
N GLY A 595 -1.41 -7.69 -6.26
CA GLY A 595 -0.79 -6.93 -5.17
C GLY A 595 -1.49 -5.61 -4.86
N SER A 596 -2.57 -5.27 -5.57
CA SER A 596 -3.54 -4.23 -5.19
C SER A 596 -4.95 -4.83 -5.12
N VAL A 597 -5.78 -4.29 -4.22
CA VAL A 597 -7.15 -4.75 -3.96
C VAL A 597 -8.04 -3.53 -3.87
N ILE A 598 -9.12 -3.48 -4.63
CA ILE A 598 -9.99 -2.31 -4.74
C ILE A 598 -11.40 -2.64 -4.26
N GLN A 599 -12.01 -1.70 -3.52
CA GLN A 599 -13.43 -1.71 -3.21
C GLN A 599 -14.06 -0.49 -3.88
N GLY A 600 -15.12 -0.71 -4.63
CA GLY A 600 -15.72 0.36 -5.41
C GLY A 600 -17.23 0.31 -5.48
N ILE A 601 -17.83 1.50 -5.58
CA ILE A 601 -19.25 1.72 -5.80
C ILE A 601 -19.39 2.75 -6.91
N GLU A 602 -20.28 2.50 -7.89
CA GLU A 602 -20.66 3.46 -8.91
C GLU A 602 -22.17 3.65 -8.93
N TRP A 603 -22.61 4.81 -9.37
CA TRP A 603 -24.01 5.05 -9.73
C TRP A 603 -24.23 4.79 -11.21
N ARG A 604 -25.31 4.08 -11.56
CA ARG A 604 -25.72 3.81 -12.93
C ARG A 604 -27.05 4.51 -13.21
N ASP A 605 -27.01 5.55 -14.03
CA ASP A 605 -28.18 6.37 -14.37
C ASP A 605 -29.25 5.57 -15.13
N GLU A 606 -28.82 4.64 -15.99
CA GLU A 606 -29.72 3.88 -16.85
C GLU A 606 -30.69 3.00 -16.08
N VAL A 607 -30.30 2.59 -14.87
CA VAL A 607 -31.09 1.71 -14.00
C VAL A 607 -31.42 2.33 -12.65
N ASN A 608 -30.94 3.56 -12.38
CA ASN A 608 -31.15 4.28 -11.14
C ASN A 608 -30.72 3.45 -9.91
N GLN A 609 -29.48 2.91 -9.95
CA GLN A 609 -28.93 2.03 -8.92
C GLN A 609 -27.47 2.30 -8.64
N TYR A 610 -27.04 2.04 -7.40
CA TYR A 610 -25.64 1.84 -7.05
C TYR A 610 -25.21 0.42 -7.39
N TRP A 611 -24.17 0.30 -8.18
CA TRP A 611 -23.48 -0.96 -8.44
C TRP A 611 -22.20 -0.99 -7.61
N ALA A 612 -22.00 -2.08 -6.88
CA ALA A 612 -20.87 -2.22 -5.96
C ALA A 612 -20.09 -3.49 -6.24
N ASN A 613 -18.78 -3.43 -6.14
CA ASN A 613 -17.92 -4.59 -6.30
C ASN A 613 -16.77 -4.59 -5.30
N CYS A 614 -16.46 -5.77 -4.80
CA CYS A 614 -15.29 -6.04 -3.98
C CYS A 614 -14.30 -6.89 -4.78
N ASP A 615 -13.03 -6.52 -4.73
CA ASP A 615 -11.97 -7.19 -5.49
C ASP A 615 -11.82 -8.66 -5.09
N ILE A 616 -11.92 -9.53 -6.08
CA ILE A 616 -11.75 -10.98 -5.92
C ILE A 616 -10.37 -11.34 -5.32
N ARG A 617 -9.35 -10.48 -5.51
CA ARG A 617 -7.98 -10.70 -5.02
C ARG A 617 -7.89 -10.80 -3.48
N LYS A 618 -8.91 -10.32 -2.77
CA LYS A 618 -9.01 -10.44 -1.30
C LYS A 618 -10.25 -11.24 -0.86
N GLY A 619 -11.21 -11.44 -1.76
CA GLY A 619 -12.36 -12.32 -1.54
C GLY A 619 -13.53 -11.66 -0.82
N GLY A 620 -13.65 -10.32 -0.85
CA GLY A 620 -14.81 -9.59 -0.34
C GLY A 620 -16.04 -9.74 -1.25
N ALA A 621 -17.19 -9.34 -0.72
CA ALA A 621 -18.41 -9.16 -1.48
C ALA A 621 -19.18 -7.95 -0.94
N PRO A 622 -19.84 -7.17 -1.81
CA PRO A 622 -20.63 -6.02 -1.38
C PRO A 622 -21.96 -6.48 -0.75
N ASP A 623 -22.56 -5.60 0.05
CA ASP A 623 -23.94 -5.71 0.52
C ASP A 623 -24.61 -4.33 0.45
N GLY A 624 -25.93 -4.24 0.56
CA GLY A 624 -26.63 -2.96 0.45
C GLY A 624 -28.14 -3.07 0.63
N ILE A 625 -28.81 -1.93 0.39
CA ILE A 625 -30.27 -1.77 0.56
C ILE A 625 -30.88 -1.41 -0.80
N SER A 626 -31.85 -2.22 -1.22
CA SER A 626 -32.67 -2.01 -2.44
C SER A 626 -34.01 -1.37 -2.16
#